data_1f0752d155c4b314f3b081e294290cf2
#
_entry.id   1f0752d155c4b314f3b081e294290cf2
#
_cell.length_a   1.000
_cell.length_b   1.000
_cell.length_c   1.000
_cell.angle_alpha   90.00
_cell.angle_beta   90.00
_cell.angle_gamma   90.00
#
_symmetry.space_group_name_H-M   'P 1'
#
loop_
_entity.id
_entity.type
_entity.pdbx_description
1 polymer ?
#
loop_
_entity_poly.entity_id
_entity_poly.type
_entity_poly.pdbx_seq_one_letter_code
_entity_poly.pdbx_strand_id
1 'polypeptide(L)'
;MEILVHLDVAYRVARRLLRDDHDAQDAVQDAILRALRYFAGFRGTSGRAWLLAIVRNTCRTRRRRDWLRTGVEFDESQHGETNPTDAPEHAAERGATATSIERALSELAEPLREVVVLREVEGLSYKEIAAVMHAPIGTVMSRLARARAQLEQALARIGEGAS
;
A
#
# COMPACT_ATOMS: atom_id res chain seq x y z
N MET A 1 -8.16 8.07 -22.55
CA MET A 1 -8.26 8.15 -21.08
C MET A 1 -7.18 7.33 -20.41
N GLU A 2 -6.08 7.96 -20.14
CA GLU A 2 -4.89 7.30 -19.58
C GLU A 2 -5.11 6.73 -18.17
N ILE A 3 -6.10 7.24 -17.43
CA ILE A 3 -6.36 6.82 -16.05
C ILE A 3 -6.80 5.35 -15.97
N LEU A 4 -7.63 4.92 -16.92
CA LEU A 4 -8.18 3.57 -16.90
C LEU A 4 -7.12 2.49 -17.13
N VAL A 5 -6.02 2.83 -17.78
CA VAL A 5 -4.89 1.92 -17.98
C VAL A 5 -4.23 1.54 -16.64
N HIS A 6 -4.39 2.38 -15.62
CA HIS A 6 -3.75 2.21 -14.31
C HIS A 6 -4.68 1.65 -13.23
N LEU A 7 -5.86 1.15 -13.61
CA LEU A 7 -6.83 0.58 -12.64
C LEU A 7 -6.26 -0.61 -11.87
N ASP A 8 -5.56 -1.49 -12.57
CA ASP A 8 -4.98 -2.68 -11.94
C ASP A 8 -3.93 -2.31 -10.89
N VAL A 9 -3.08 -1.34 -11.21
CA VAL A 9 -2.07 -0.83 -10.28
C VAL A 9 -2.75 -0.18 -9.08
N ALA A 10 -3.76 0.65 -9.33
CA ALA A 10 -4.52 1.32 -8.27
C ALA A 10 -5.13 0.30 -7.31
N TYR A 11 -5.75 -0.75 -7.83
CA TYR A 11 -6.35 -1.80 -7.01
C TYR A 11 -5.30 -2.55 -6.20
N ARG A 12 -4.18 -2.95 -6.82
CA ARG A 12 -3.11 -3.65 -6.11
C ARG A 12 -2.56 -2.84 -4.95
N VAL A 13 -2.33 -1.55 -5.16
CA VAL A 13 -1.83 -0.65 -4.11
C VAL A 13 -2.87 -0.52 -3.00
N ALA A 14 -4.13 -0.25 -3.35
CA ALA A 14 -5.20 -0.12 -2.36
C ALA A 14 -5.37 -1.41 -1.55
N ARG A 15 -5.30 -2.56 -2.19
CA ARG A 15 -5.43 -3.86 -1.53
C ARG A 15 -4.33 -4.09 -0.49
N ARG A 16 -3.11 -3.70 -0.80
CA ARG A 16 -1.99 -3.82 0.13
C ARG A 16 -2.05 -2.80 1.26
N LEU A 17 -2.59 -1.63 1.01
CA LEU A 17 -2.71 -0.59 2.02
C LEU A 17 -3.89 -0.85 2.97
N LEU A 18 -5.02 -1.32 2.47
CA LEU A 18 -6.24 -1.52 3.27
C LEU A 18 -6.44 -2.96 3.73
N ARG A 19 -5.86 -3.93 3.03
CA ARG A 19 -5.86 -5.35 3.39
C ARG A 19 -7.25 -6.01 3.41
N ASP A 20 -8.23 -5.36 2.81
CA ASP A 20 -9.59 -5.85 2.65
C ASP A 20 -10.05 -5.57 1.22
N ASP A 21 -10.59 -6.59 0.54
CA ASP A 21 -10.96 -6.49 -0.87
C ASP A 21 -12.08 -5.47 -1.10
N HIS A 22 -13.09 -5.46 -0.24
CA HIS A 22 -14.21 -4.53 -0.36
C HIS A 22 -13.77 -3.09 -0.15
N ASP A 23 -12.98 -2.85 0.90
CA ASP A 23 -12.45 -1.53 1.19
C ASP A 23 -11.54 -1.04 0.06
N ALA A 24 -10.73 -1.93 -0.51
CA ALA A 24 -9.86 -1.59 -1.62
C ALA A 24 -10.65 -1.22 -2.87
N GLN A 25 -11.69 -1.99 -3.20
CA GLN A 25 -12.56 -1.70 -4.34
C GLN A 25 -13.27 -0.36 -4.15
N ASP A 26 -13.82 -0.12 -2.98
CA ASP A 26 -14.51 1.14 -2.67
C ASP A 26 -13.55 2.33 -2.73
N ALA A 27 -12.34 2.16 -2.20
CA ALA A 27 -11.32 3.22 -2.22
C ALA A 27 -10.88 3.54 -3.65
N VAL A 28 -10.69 2.53 -4.49
CA VAL A 28 -10.32 2.73 -5.90
C VAL A 28 -11.46 3.41 -6.65
N GLN A 29 -12.70 3.00 -6.41
CA GLN A 29 -13.86 3.64 -7.02
C GLN A 29 -13.93 5.13 -6.66
N ASP A 30 -13.78 5.46 -5.37
CA ASP A 30 -13.74 6.84 -4.90
C ASP A 30 -12.57 7.61 -5.54
N ALA A 31 -11.40 6.98 -5.60
CA ALA A 31 -10.21 7.60 -6.19
C ALA A 31 -10.42 7.90 -7.68
N ILE A 32 -11.03 6.97 -8.42
CA ILE A 32 -11.33 7.16 -9.84
C ILE A 32 -12.32 8.31 -10.04
N LEU A 33 -13.37 8.38 -9.23
CA LEU A 33 -14.32 9.48 -9.31
C LEU A 33 -13.64 10.83 -9.05
N ARG A 34 -12.75 10.90 -8.08
CA ARG A 34 -11.97 12.10 -7.79
C ARG A 34 -11.01 12.43 -8.94
N ALA A 35 -10.35 11.41 -9.48
CA ALA A 35 -9.43 11.58 -10.61
C ALA A 35 -10.15 12.14 -11.84
N LEU A 36 -11.35 11.63 -12.15
CA LEU A 36 -12.14 12.12 -13.28
C LEU A 36 -12.57 13.56 -13.06
N ARG A 37 -12.92 13.92 -11.82
CA ARG A 37 -13.35 15.28 -11.48
C ARG A 37 -12.22 16.29 -11.66
N TYR A 38 -10.99 15.91 -11.32
CA TYR A 38 -9.84 16.81 -11.30
C TYR A 38 -8.88 16.61 -12.46
N PHE A 39 -9.22 15.74 -13.41
CA PHE A 39 -8.34 15.39 -14.53
C PHE A 39 -7.96 16.63 -15.37
N ALA A 40 -8.88 17.56 -15.57
CA ALA A 40 -8.61 18.77 -16.35
C ALA A 40 -7.51 19.65 -15.73
N GLY A 41 -7.27 19.52 -14.42
CA GLY A 41 -6.22 20.24 -13.70
C GLY A 41 -4.89 19.51 -13.66
N PHE A 42 -4.82 18.30 -14.20
CA PHE A 42 -3.58 17.53 -14.17
C PHE A 42 -2.51 18.16 -15.09
N ARG A 43 -1.36 18.46 -14.51
CA ARG A 43 -0.22 19.07 -15.22
C ARG A 43 1.05 18.22 -15.12
N GLY A 44 0.99 17.06 -14.51
CA GLY A 44 2.14 16.20 -14.31
C GLY A 44 2.49 15.37 -15.55
N THR A 45 3.66 14.74 -15.51
CA THR A 45 4.15 13.88 -16.58
C THR A 45 3.77 12.41 -16.38
N SER A 46 3.44 12.00 -15.16
CA SER A 46 3.08 10.62 -14.83
C SER A 46 1.64 10.53 -14.36
N GLY A 47 0.76 10.05 -15.22
CA GLY A 47 -0.64 9.76 -14.87
C GLY A 47 -0.74 8.69 -13.80
N ARG A 48 0.14 7.69 -13.85
CA ARG A 48 0.21 6.63 -12.85
C ARG A 48 0.51 7.19 -11.46
N ALA A 49 1.55 7.99 -11.33
CA ALA A 49 1.92 8.58 -10.04
C ALA A 49 0.82 9.50 -9.51
N TRP A 50 0.21 10.29 -10.39
CA TRP A 50 -0.90 11.17 -10.02
C TRP A 50 -2.10 10.37 -9.48
N LEU A 51 -2.50 9.33 -10.18
CA LEU A 51 -3.60 8.46 -9.74
C LEU A 51 -3.26 7.78 -8.42
N LEU A 52 -2.06 7.26 -8.28
CA LEU A 52 -1.63 6.58 -7.04
C LEU A 52 -1.58 7.54 -5.85
N ALA A 53 -1.27 8.82 -6.06
CA ALA A 53 -1.37 9.82 -5.00
C ALA A 53 -2.82 9.96 -4.51
N ILE A 54 -3.78 9.99 -5.42
CA ILE A 54 -5.20 10.05 -5.07
C ILE A 54 -5.64 8.77 -4.35
N VAL A 55 -5.23 7.61 -4.85
CA VAL A 55 -5.54 6.31 -4.22
C VAL A 55 -4.99 6.26 -2.80
N ARG A 56 -3.72 6.63 -2.62
CA ARG A 56 -3.09 6.66 -1.29
C ARG A 56 -3.85 7.57 -0.33
N ASN A 57 -4.17 8.77 -0.76
CA ASN A 57 -4.90 9.73 0.08
C ASN A 57 -6.30 9.21 0.43
N THR A 58 -6.97 8.58 -0.52
CA THR A 58 -8.29 7.98 -0.31
C THR A 58 -8.21 6.84 0.72
N CYS A 59 -7.21 5.97 0.61
CA CYS A 59 -6.99 4.88 1.56
C CYS A 59 -6.72 5.41 2.97
N ARG A 60 -5.88 6.44 3.09
CA ARG A 60 -5.58 7.05 4.39
C ARG A 60 -6.81 7.66 5.03
N THR A 61 -7.62 8.35 4.24
CA THR A 61 -8.87 8.96 4.71
C THR A 61 -9.84 7.88 5.22
N ARG A 62 -9.97 6.77 4.49
CA ARG A 62 -10.84 5.68 4.90
C ARG A 62 -10.34 5.04 6.20
N ARG A 63 -9.05 4.79 6.35
CA ARG A 63 -8.50 4.22 7.57
C ARG A 63 -8.71 5.13 8.77
N ARG A 64 -8.51 6.43 8.59
CA ARG A 64 -8.75 7.42 9.65
C ARG A 64 -10.23 7.46 10.04
N ARG A 65 -11.13 7.41 9.06
CA ARG A 65 -12.58 7.41 9.28
C ARG A 65 -13.01 6.16 10.05
N ASP A 66 -12.49 4.99 9.68
CA ASP A 66 -12.79 3.73 10.36
C ASP A 66 -12.30 3.77 11.81
N TRP A 67 -11.11 4.31 12.04
CA TRP A 67 -10.58 4.50 13.38
C TRP A 67 -11.48 5.38 14.23
N LEU A 68 -11.94 6.51 13.72
CA LEU A 68 -12.83 7.42 14.42
C LEU A 68 -14.18 6.77 14.75
N ARG A 69 -14.67 5.90 13.87
CA ARG A 69 -15.95 5.21 14.04
C ARG A 69 -15.87 4.09 15.06
N THR A 70 -14.79 3.32 15.03
CA THR A 70 -14.65 2.13 15.88
C THR A 70 -14.02 2.43 17.24
N GLY A 71 -13.40 3.59 17.42
CA GLY A 71 -12.70 3.94 18.65
C GLY A 71 -11.43 3.13 18.90
N VAL A 72 -11.03 2.31 17.93
CA VAL A 72 -9.77 1.57 18.01
C VAL A 72 -8.65 2.54 17.67
N GLU A 73 -7.75 2.74 18.63
CA GLU A 73 -6.62 3.62 18.44
C GLU A 73 -5.74 3.09 17.33
N PHE A 74 -5.56 3.93 16.30
CA PHE A 74 -4.65 3.61 15.22
C PHE A 74 -3.23 3.83 15.72
N ASP A 75 -2.64 2.78 16.25
CA ASP A 75 -1.23 2.78 16.61
C ASP A 75 -0.44 2.48 15.35
N GLU A 76 0.32 3.46 14.89
CA GLU A 76 1.21 3.28 13.73
C GLU A 76 2.23 2.16 13.96
N SER A 77 2.39 1.73 15.21
CA SER A 77 3.27 0.63 15.58
C SER A 77 2.56 -0.72 15.65
N GLN A 78 1.21 -0.73 15.72
CA GLN A 78 0.46 -1.98 15.73
C GLN A 78 -0.01 -2.33 14.35
N HIS A 79 0.60 -3.35 13.84
CA HIS A 79 0.31 -3.88 12.53
C HIS A 79 -0.95 -4.73 12.60
N GLY A 80 -1.88 -4.40 11.73
CA GLY A 80 -3.17 -5.05 11.71
C GLY A 80 -3.03 -6.57 11.74
N GLU A 81 -3.81 -7.18 12.60
CA GLU A 81 -3.96 -8.61 12.62
C GLU A 81 -4.32 -9.10 11.22
N THR A 82 -3.48 -9.98 10.70
CA THR A 82 -3.83 -10.71 9.50
C THR A 82 -5.11 -11.47 9.80
N ASN A 83 -6.18 -11.09 9.15
CA ASN A 83 -7.42 -11.82 9.26
C ASN A 83 -7.16 -13.24 8.73
N PRO A 84 -7.23 -14.28 9.59
CA PRO A 84 -6.89 -15.64 9.16
C PRO A 84 -7.80 -16.19 8.07
N THR A 85 -8.90 -15.50 7.75
CA THR A 85 -9.79 -15.90 6.68
C THR A 85 -9.30 -15.52 5.28
N ASP A 86 -8.26 -14.70 5.19
CA ASP A 86 -7.72 -14.22 3.90
C ASP A 86 -6.52 -15.02 3.41
N ALA A 87 -6.21 -16.15 4.01
CA ALA A 87 -5.21 -17.07 3.47
C ALA A 87 -5.89 -17.92 2.39
N PRO A 88 -5.77 -17.59 1.11
CA PRO A 88 -6.36 -18.44 0.09
C PRO A 88 -5.62 -19.78 0.08
N GLU A 89 -6.38 -20.85 0.02
CA GLU A 89 -5.84 -22.22 -0.06
C GLU A 89 -4.82 -22.38 -1.18
N HIS A 90 -4.89 -21.49 -2.19
CA HIS A 90 -3.97 -21.47 -3.32
C HIS A 90 -2.60 -20.88 -3.01
N ALA A 91 -2.44 -20.21 -1.88
CA ALA A 91 -1.14 -19.69 -1.45
C ALA A 91 -0.17 -20.83 -1.08
N ALA A 92 -0.71 -22.01 -0.73
CA ALA A 92 0.09 -23.18 -0.42
C ALA A 92 0.83 -23.74 -1.64
N GLU A 93 0.28 -23.57 -2.84
CA GLU A 93 0.92 -24.06 -4.08
C GLU A 93 1.98 -23.13 -4.64
N ARG A 94 1.89 -21.83 -4.34
CA ARG A 94 2.88 -20.83 -4.79
C ARG A 94 3.99 -20.63 -3.79
N GLY A 95 3.97 -21.41 -2.71
CA GLY A 95 5.03 -21.45 -1.73
C GLY A 95 4.86 -20.45 -0.58
N ALA A 96 5.43 -20.82 0.53
CA ALA A 96 5.48 -20.03 1.75
C ALA A 96 6.02 -18.61 1.52
N THR A 97 6.74 -18.39 0.41
CA THR A 97 7.41 -17.12 0.11
C THR A 97 6.42 -15.97 -0.11
N ALA A 98 5.38 -16.17 -0.93
CA ALA A 98 4.40 -15.11 -1.22
C ALA A 98 3.59 -14.74 0.02
N THR A 99 3.14 -15.74 0.79
CA THR A 99 2.42 -15.53 2.05
C THR A 99 3.33 -14.87 3.08
N SER A 100 4.61 -15.28 3.13
CA SER A 100 5.59 -14.70 4.03
C SER A 100 5.84 -13.23 3.73
N ILE A 101 5.92 -12.86 2.46
CA ILE A 101 6.10 -11.47 2.04
C ILE A 101 4.88 -10.63 2.45
N GLU A 102 3.68 -11.09 2.17
CA GLU A 102 2.45 -10.38 2.54
C GLU A 102 2.37 -10.19 4.06
N ARG A 103 2.73 -11.24 4.80
CA ARG A 103 2.75 -11.17 6.25
C ARG A 103 3.80 -10.18 6.77
N ALA A 104 5.00 -10.21 6.19
CA ALA A 104 6.08 -9.30 6.56
C ALA A 104 5.71 -7.85 6.24
N LEU A 105 5.11 -7.60 5.07
CA LEU A 105 4.62 -6.28 4.70
C LEU A 105 3.57 -5.78 5.69
N SER A 106 2.72 -6.68 6.18
CA SER A 106 1.68 -6.34 7.14
C SER A 106 2.24 -5.89 8.49
N GLU A 107 3.45 -6.28 8.82
CA GLU A 107 4.11 -5.90 10.07
C GLU A 107 4.77 -4.53 10.01
N LEU A 108 4.89 -3.94 8.83
CA LEU A 108 5.47 -2.61 8.67
C LEU A 108 4.49 -1.52 9.06
N ALA A 109 5.00 -0.46 9.67
CA ALA A 109 4.22 0.76 9.87
C ALA A 109 3.77 1.30 8.53
N GLU A 110 2.62 1.98 8.51
CA GLU A 110 1.98 2.44 7.27
C GLU A 110 2.93 3.18 6.32
N PRO A 111 3.70 4.21 6.77
CA PRO A 111 4.57 4.92 5.83
C PRO A 111 5.68 4.04 5.24
N LEU A 112 6.15 3.06 5.98
CA LEU A 112 7.18 2.13 5.51
C LEU A 112 6.59 1.12 4.54
N ARG A 113 5.38 0.64 4.81
CA ARG A 113 4.66 -0.26 3.89
C ARG A 113 4.40 0.43 2.56
N GLU A 114 3.93 1.68 2.60
CA GLU A 114 3.65 2.45 1.39
C GLU A 114 4.88 2.56 0.49
N VAL A 115 6.02 2.92 1.05
CA VAL A 115 7.23 3.15 0.25
C VAL A 115 7.75 1.85 -0.36
N VAL A 116 7.66 0.73 0.36
CA VAL A 116 8.07 -0.58 -0.16
C VAL A 116 7.12 -1.02 -1.29
N VAL A 117 5.83 -0.90 -1.08
CA VAL A 117 4.84 -1.28 -2.10
C VAL A 117 5.05 -0.46 -3.37
N LEU A 118 5.23 0.83 -3.25
CA LEU A 118 5.42 1.69 -4.41
C LEU A 118 6.74 1.42 -5.12
N ARG A 119 7.80 1.13 -4.39
CA ARG A 119 9.12 0.89 -4.99
C ARG A 119 9.32 -0.55 -5.43
N GLU A 120 9.17 -1.50 -4.52
CA GLU A 120 9.57 -2.89 -4.78
C GLU A 120 8.50 -3.67 -5.53
N VAL A 121 7.22 -3.36 -5.31
CA VAL A 121 6.13 -4.06 -5.98
C VAL A 121 5.75 -3.38 -7.28
N GLU A 122 5.57 -2.07 -7.26
CA GLU A 122 5.09 -1.33 -8.44
C GLU A 122 6.21 -0.69 -9.26
N GLY A 123 7.43 -0.64 -8.75
CA GLY A 123 8.60 -0.18 -9.51
C GLY A 123 8.65 1.31 -9.79
N LEU A 124 8.00 2.13 -8.96
CA LEU A 124 8.05 3.58 -9.14
C LEU A 124 9.46 4.13 -8.85
N SER A 125 9.82 5.21 -9.54
CA SER A 125 11.05 5.93 -9.24
C SER A 125 10.93 6.66 -7.90
N TYR A 126 12.06 7.02 -7.30
CA TYR A 126 12.05 7.78 -6.05
C TYR A 126 11.33 9.12 -6.22
N LYS A 127 11.48 9.75 -7.36
CA LYS A 127 10.79 11.01 -7.69
C LYS A 127 9.27 10.82 -7.75
N GLU A 128 8.83 9.74 -8.38
CA GLU A 128 7.41 9.40 -8.43
C GLU A 128 6.85 9.11 -7.04
N ILE A 129 7.59 8.35 -6.24
CA ILE A 129 7.18 8.03 -4.87
C ILE A 129 7.07 9.31 -4.03
N ALA A 130 8.05 10.21 -4.16
CA ALA A 130 8.03 11.51 -3.47
C ALA A 130 6.75 12.28 -3.82
N ALA A 131 6.37 12.28 -5.10
CA ALA A 131 5.14 12.91 -5.55
C ALA A 131 3.89 12.23 -4.99
N VAL A 132 3.85 10.89 -5.00
CA VAL A 132 2.72 10.12 -4.46
C VAL A 132 2.54 10.38 -2.96
N MET A 133 3.62 10.40 -2.21
CA MET A 133 3.59 10.51 -0.76
C MET A 133 3.64 11.96 -0.26
N HIS A 134 3.76 12.94 -1.15
CA HIS A 134 3.95 14.35 -0.79
C HIS A 134 5.10 14.53 0.20
N ALA A 135 6.22 13.85 -0.07
CA ALA A 135 7.39 13.86 0.81
C ALA A 135 8.64 14.19 0.02
N PRO A 136 9.67 14.78 0.65
CA PRO A 136 10.96 14.97 -0.01
C PRO A 136 11.61 13.64 -0.39
N ILE A 137 12.43 13.65 -1.44
CA ILE A 137 13.13 12.44 -1.89
C ILE A 137 13.99 11.84 -0.77
N GLY A 138 14.64 12.69 0.03
CA GLY A 138 15.44 12.22 1.17
C GLY A 138 14.63 11.43 2.18
N THR A 139 13.38 11.85 2.42
CA THR A 139 12.45 11.13 3.29
C THR A 139 12.07 9.77 2.68
N VAL A 140 11.82 9.73 1.36
CA VAL A 140 11.53 8.48 0.65
C VAL A 140 12.71 7.50 0.81
N MET A 141 13.93 7.98 0.60
CA MET A 141 15.14 7.16 0.71
C MET A 141 15.34 6.63 2.13
N SER A 142 15.17 7.46 3.15
CA SER A 142 15.34 7.04 4.53
C SER A 142 14.25 6.06 4.97
N ARG A 143 13.00 6.30 4.57
CA ARG A 143 11.89 5.35 4.84
C ARG A 143 12.13 4.02 4.15
N LEU A 144 12.61 4.04 2.91
CA LEU A 144 12.87 2.82 2.16
C LEU A 144 13.98 2.00 2.81
N ALA A 145 15.05 2.64 3.27
CA ALA A 145 16.15 1.97 3.98
C ALA A 145 15.64 1.30 5.27
N ARG A 146 14.84 2.02 6.06
CA ARG A 146 14.26 1.49 7.30
C ARG A 146 13.27 0.36 6.99
N ALA A 147 12.46 0.53 5.96
CA ALA A 147 11.46 -0.47 5.56
C ALA A 147 12.14 -1.77 5.13
N ARG A 148 13.21 -1.68 4.33
CA ARG A 148 13.96 -2.86 3.89
C ARG A 148 14.57 -3.61 5.06
N ALA A 149 15.15 -2.89 6.03
CA ALA A 149 15.73 -3.49 7.21
C ALA A 149 14.68 -4.22 8.05
N GLN A 150 13.53 -3.60 8.28
CA GLN A 150 12.44 -4.21 9.04
C GLN A 150 11.81 -5.38 8.30
N LEU A 151 11.68 -5.28 6.97
CA LEU A 151 11.14 -6.35 6.14
C LEU A 151 12.05 -7.58 6.20
N GLU A 152 13.35 -7.37 6.09
CA GLU A 152 14.34 -8.45 6.20
C GLU A 152 14.26 -9.15 7.55
N GLN A 153 14.15 -8.39 8.65
CA GLN A 153 13.98 -8.95 9.99
C GLN A 153 12.67 -9.73 10.13
N ALA A 154 11.57 -9.20 9.60
CA ALA A 154 10.27 -9.86 9.63
C ALA A 154 10.29 -11.16 8.84
N LEU A 155 10.91 -11.17 7.66
CA LEU A 155 11.05 -12.37 6.84
C LEU A 155 11.90 -13.44 7.53
N ALA A 156 12.97 -13.03 8.21
CA ALA A 156 13.80 -13.96 8.96
C ALA A 156 13.02 -14.64 10.10
N ARG A 157 12.23 -13.87 10.86
CA ARG A 157 11.39 -14.43 11.94
C ARG A 157 10.34 -15.39 11.40
N ILE A 158 9.71 -15.03 10.31
CA ILE A 158 8.67 -15.85 9.67
C ILE A 158 9.29 -17.15 9.13
N GLY A 159 10.47 -17.06 8.51
CA GLY A 159 11.21 -18.24 8.03
C GLY A 159 11.60 -19.19 9.13
N GLU A 160 12.03 -18.67 10.28
CA GLU A 160 12.40 -19.49 11.44
C GLU A 160 11.18 -20.18 12.06
N GLY A 161 10.02 -19.52 12.05
CA GLY A 161 8.77 -20.11 12.53
C GLY A 161 8.18 -21.19 11.64
N ALA A 162 8.65 -21.29 10.40
CA ALA A 162 8.14 -22.25 9.41
C ALA A 162 8.95 -23.57 9.36
N SER A 163 10.04 -23.65 10.10
CA SER A 163 10.88 -24.86 10.14
C SER A 163 10.46 -25.84 11.23
#